data_0e829f324f73c64938fbc600213166b0
#
_entry.id   0e829f324f73c64938fbc600213166b0
#
_cell.length_a   1.000
_cell.length_b   1.000
_cell.length_c   1.000
_cell.angle_alpha   90.00
_cell.angle_beta   90.00
_cell.angle_gamma   90.00
#
_symmetry.space_group_name_H-M   'P 1'
#
loop_
_entity.id
_entity.type
_entity.pdbx_description
1 polymer ?
#
loop_
_entity_poly.entity_id
_entity_poly.type
_entity_poly.pdbx_seq_one_letter_code
_entity_poly.pdbx_strand_id
1 'polypeptide(L)'
;MHAHSTLVATDIKDIAVRSIHIMASGTRADFDTLIHPRAIDRENVVQPPSSRVPGPAGFYSTALWLRAAFANLHYDIHEVIASEGLVAVNSTMSGQHVAPMVLYTADGKVDVAFPPTNKTFAMSQSHWFRIEDGQIVEHWANRDDMGHAKQLGWLPPTPAYLIRMFRAKRRAERVR
;
A
#
# COMPACT_ATOMS: atom_id res chain seq x y z
N MET A 1 -30.19 -24.34 -0.25
CA MET A 1 -29.73 -23.04 0.30
C MET A 1 -28.21 -22.86 0.32
N HIS A 2 -27.39 -23.85 -0.11
CA HIS A 2 -25.92 -23.81 -0.03
C HIS A 2 -25.20 -23.18 -1.26
N ALA A 3 -25.85 -23.18 -2.44
CA ALA A 3 -25.21 -22.67 -3.66
C ALA A 3 -25.02 -21.12 -3.70
N HIS A 4 -25.90 -20.39 -3.05
CA HIS A 4 -25.84 -18.91 -3.02
C HIS A 4 -24.64 -18.39 -2.18
N SER A 5 -24.34 -19.08 -1.07
CA SER A 5 -23.19 -18.71 -0.19
C SER A 5 -21.82 -18.92 -0.85
N THR A 6 -21.69 -19.93 -1.72
CA THR A 6 -20.41 -20.24 -2.38
C THR A 6 -20.07 -19.24 -3.47
N LEU A 7 -21.06 -18.77 -4.22
CA LEU A 7 -20.86 -17.74 -5.27
C LEU A 7 -20.46 -16.39 -4.66
N VAL A 8 -21.09 -15.99 -3.55
CA VAL A 8 -20.75 -14.74 -2.84
C VAL A 8 -19.32 -14.79 -2.28
N ALA A 9 -18.89 -15.92 -1.72
CA ALA A 9 -17.53 -16.07 -1.17
C ALA A 9 -16.44 -16.00 -2.24
N THR A 10 -16.69 -16.50 -3.45
CA THR A 10 -15.74 -16.41 -4.57
C THR A 10 -15.60 -14.96 -5.06
N ASP A 11 -16.70 -14.25 -5.15
CA ASP A 11 -16.74 -12.88 -5.62
C ASP A 11 -15.99 -11.91 -4.68
N ILE A 12 -16.15 -12.03 -3.36
CA ILE A 12 -15.42 -11.17 -2.40
C ILE A 12 -13.91 -11.47 -2.37
N LYS A 13 -13.47 -12.71 -2.61
CA LYS A 13 -12.05 -13.05 -2.76
C LYS A 13 -11.45 -12.36 -3.99
N ASP A 14 -12.16 -12.42 -5.12
CA ASP A 14 -11.72 -11.78 -6.36
C ASP A 14 -11.63 -10.25 -6.20
N ILE A 15 -12.58 -9.63 -5.52
CA ILE A 15 -12.56 -8.19 -5.19
C ILE A 15 -11.30 -7.85 -4.38
N ALA A 16 -10.99 -8.61 -3.32
CA ALA A 16 -9.82 -8.39 -2.49
C ALA A 16 -8.51 -8.54 -3.28
N VAL A 17 -8.36 -9.60 -4.08
CA VAL A 17 -7.17 -9.84 -4.91
C VAL A 17 -7.00 -8.74 -5.95
N ARG A 18 -8.07 -8.36 -6.66
CA ARG A 18 -8.02 -7.26 -7.63
C ARG A 18 -7.61 -5.95 -6.98
N SER A 19 -8.08 -5.66 -5.75
CA SER A 19 -7.72 -4.43 -5.05
C SER A 19 -6.23 -4.32 -4.74
N ILE A 20 -5.55 -5.45 -4.50
CA ILE A 20 -4.09 -5.49 -4.34
C ILE A 20 -3.39 -5.25 -5.68
N HIS A 21 -3.84 -5.91 -6.75
CA HIS A 21 -3.20 -5.75 -8.06
C HIS A 21 -3.32 -4.33 -8.62
N ILE A 22 -4.45 -3.65 -8.42
CA ILE A 22 -4.61 -2.26 -8.88
C ILE A 22 -3.68 -1.28 -8.14
N MET A 23 -3.11 -1.64 -7.00
CA MET A 23 -2.07 -0.83 -6.35
C MET A 23 -0.82 -0.70 -7.23
N ALA A 24 -0.47 -1.72 -8.01
CA ALA A 24 0.68 -1.70 -8.91
C ALA A 24 0.40 -0.93 -10.23
N SER A 25 -0.79 -1.06 -10.81
CA SER A 25 -1.03 -0.57 -12.19
C SER A 25 -2.44 -0.04 -12.46
N GLY A 26 -3.36 -0.07 -11.48
CA GLY A 26 -4.74 0.35 -11.69
C GLY A 26 -4.89 1.84 -12.00
N THR A 27 -5.92 2.17 -12.76
CA THR A 27 -6.35 3.53 -13.05
C THR A 27 -7.27 4.05 -11.96
N ARG A 28 -7.58 5.33 -11.94
CA ARG A 28 -8.55 5.91 -11.00
C ARG A 28 -9.91 5.20 -11.08
N ALA A 29 -10.38 4.86 -12.29
CA ALA A 29 -11.64 4.17 -12.50
C ALA A 29 -11.69 2.77 -11.87
N ASP A 30 -10.56 2.06 -11.80
CA ASP A 30 -10.48 0.77 -11.14
C ASP A 30 -10.72 0.90 -9.63
N PHE A 31 -10.16 1.96 -9.01
CA PHE A 31 -10.42 2.27 -7.60
C PHE A 31 -11.87 2.69 -7.37
N ASP A 32 -12.44 3.53 -8.24
CA ASP A 32 -13.85 3.95 -8.14
C ASP A 32 -14.81 2.75 -8.22
N THR A 33 -14.44 1.68 -8.93
CA THR A 33 -15.23 0.45 -9.05
C THR A 33 -15.16 -0.42 -7.81
N LEU A 34 -13.95 -0.61 -7.25
CA LEU A 34 -13.70 -1.60 -6.18
C LEU A 34 -13.85 -1.04 -4.76
N ILE A 35 -13.65 0.27 -4.58
CA ILE A 35 -13.58 0.90 -3.26
C ILE A 35 -14.85 1.72 -3.03
N HIS A 36 -15.52 1.45 -1.91
CA HIS A 36 -16.71 2.22 -1.50
C HIS A 36 -16.35 3.70 -1.24
N PRO A 37 -17.19 4.68 -1.60
CA PRO A 37 -16.90 6.12 -1.41
C PRO A 37 -16.54 6.55 0.02
N ARG A 38 -16.95 5.78 1.01
CA ARG A 38 -16.65 6.02 2.44
C ARG A 38 -15.68 5.00 3.03
N ALA A 39 -14.97 4.23 2.19
CA ALA A 39 -14.01 3.23 2.66
C ALA A 39 -12.89 3.87 3.49
N ILE A 40 -12.46 3.16 4.52
CA ILE A 40 -11.39 3.58 5.43
C ILE A 40 -10.16 2.70 5.22
N ASP A 41 -9.01 3.33 4.99
CA ASP A 41 -7.71 2.69 5.06
C ASP A 41 -7.05 3.01 6.42
N ARG A 42 -6.82 1.98 7.24
CA ARG A 42 -6.19 2.14 8.56
C ARG A 42 -4.66 2.24 8.49
N GLU A 43 -4.08 2.02 7.30
CA GLU A 43 -2.62 2.01 7.07
C GLU A 43 -2.04 3.38 6.68
N ASN A 44 -2.84 4.42 6.67
CA ASN A 44 -2.49 5.71 6.07
C ASN A 44 -1.73 6.70 6.98
N VAL A 45 -1.31 6.28 8.18
CA VAL A 45 -0.74 7.17 9.21
C VAL A 45 0.54 7.88 8.73
N VAL A 46 1.43 7.15 8.03
CA VAL A 46 2.71 7.69 7.53
C VAL A 46 2.65 8.10 6.06
N GLN A 47 1.50 7.99 5.44
CA GLN A 47 1.28 8.29 4.03
C GLN A 47 1.03 9.78 3.79
N PRO A 48 1.07 10.27 2.54
CA PRO A 48 0.75 11.66 2.22
C PRO A 48 -0.65 12.05 2.71
N PRO A 49 -0.89 13.31 3.04
CA PRO A 49 -2.23 13.78 3.45
C PRO A 49 -3.35 13.44 2.46
N SER A 50 -3.04 13.42 1.16
CA SER A 50 -3.99 13.02 0.09
C SER A 50 -4.44 11.55 0.17
N SER A 51 -3.65 10.68 0.80
CA SER A 51 -4.03 9.26 1.03
C SER A 51 -4.93 9.07 2.24
N ARG A 52 -5.11 10.10 3.09
CA ARG A 52 -5.84 10.01 4.34
C ARG A 52 -7.32 10.34 4.21
N VAL A 53 -7.76 10.69 3.00
CA VAL A 53 -9.18 10.92 2.72
C VAL A 53 -9.89 9.57 2.51
N PRO A 54 -11.14 9.41 2.97
CA PRO A 54 -11.91 8.20 2.72
C PRO A 54 -12.14 7.94 1.24
N GLY A 55 -12.38 6.69 0.91
CA GLY A 55 -12.83 6.24 -0.39
C GLY A 55 -11.75 6.13 -1.47
N PRO A 56 -12.16 5.97 -2.74
CA PRO A 56 -11.25 5.66 -3.86
C PRO A 56 -10.11 6.66 -4.04
N ALA A 57 -10.34 7.93 -3.70
CA ALA A 57 -9.33 8.99 -3.83
C ALA A 57 -8.12 8.74 -2.91
N GLY A 58 -8.36 8.35 -1.66
CA GLY A 58 -7.30 8.05 -0.70
C GLY A 58 -6.50 6.82 -1.13
N PHE A 59 -7.17 5.73 -1.47
CA PHE A 59 -6.53 4.50 -1.93
C PHE A 59 -5.71 4.72 -3.21
N TYR A 60 -6.25 5.45 -4.18
CA TYR A 60 -5.51 5.79 -5.40
C TYR A 60 -4.28 6.66 -5.13
N SER A 61 -4.39 7.62 -4.20
CA SER A 61 -3.24 8.42 -3.77
C SER A 61 -2.14 7.56 -3.12
N THR A 62 -2.51 6.55 -2.32
CA THR A 62 -1.57 5.56 -1.78
C THR A 62 -0.85 4.81 -2.90
N ALA A 63 -1.58 4.34 -3.92
CA ALA A 63 -1.00 3.66 -5.07
C ALA A 63 -0.01 4.56 -5.83
N LEU A 64 -0.35 5.81 -6.07
CA LEU A 64 0.53 6.77 -6.72
C LEU A 64 1.79 7.06 -5.90
N TRP A 65 1.66 7.16 -4.58
CA TRP A 65 2.79 7.35 -3.66
C TRP A 65 3.77 6.17 -3.70
N LEU A 66 3.27 4.93 -3.71
CA LEU A 66 4.10 3.72 -3.85
C LEU A 66 4.78 3.68 -5.22
N ARG A 67 4.03 3.90 -6.30
CA ARG A 67 4.55 3.88 -7.68
C ARG A 67 5.57 4.99 -7.95
N ALA A 68 5.47 6.11 -7.26
CA ALA A 68 6.45 7.17 -7.37
C ALA A 68 7.82 6.78 -6.79
N ALA A 69 7.85 5.96 -5.74
CA ALA A 69 9.08 5.52 -5.08
C ALA A 69 9.66 4.22 -5.67
N PHE A 70 8.78 3.31 -6.15
CA PHE A 70 9.15 1.97 -6.55
C PHE A 70 8.79 1.69 -8.02
N ALA A 71 9.79 1.31 -8.82
CA ALA A 71 9.58 0.77 -10.15
C ALA A 71 9.28 -0.74 -10.10
N ASN A 72 8.62 -1.25 -11.15
CA ASN A 72 8.29 -2.67 -11.31
C ASN A 72 7.54 -3.25 -10.10
N LEU A 73 6.64 -2.45 -9.52
CA LEU A 73 5.83 -2.86 -8.40
C LEU A 73 4.94 -4.04 -8.81
N HIS A 74 5.01 -5.13 -8.05
CA HIS A 74 4.30 -6.36 -8.32
C HIS A 74 3.84 -7.03 -7.03
N TYR A 75 2.74 -7.78 -7.09
CA TYR A 75 2.17 -8.53 -5.97
C TYR A 75 1.94 -9.98 -6.37
N ASP A 76 2.64 -10.90 -5.70
CA ASP A 76 2.39 -12.34 -5.77
C ASP A 76 1.41 -12.72 -4.66
N ILE A 77 0.25 -13.26 -5.04
CA ILE A 77 -0.77 -13.72 -4.09
C ILE A 77 -0.50 -15.17 -3.73
N HIS A 78 -0.45 -15.48 -2.44
CA HIS A 78 -0.17 -16.83 -1.94
C HIS A 78 -1.42 -17.51 -1.42
N GLU A 79 -2.14 -16.85 -0.48
CA GLU A 79 -3.33 -17.42 0.17
C GLU A 79 -4.45 -16.39 0.27
N VAL A 80 -5.69 -16.85 0.08
CA VAL A 80 -6.90 -16.03 0.23
C VAL A 80 -7.93 -16.77 1.06
N ILE A 81 -8.27 -16.21 2.21
CA ILE A 81 -9.28 -16.75 3.13
C ILE A 81 -10.40 -15.74 3.26
N ALA A 82 -11.66 -16.20 3.22
CA ALA A 82 -12.83 -15.35 3.36
C ALA A 82 -13.85 -15.95 4.32
N SER A 83 -14.45 -15.11 5.16
CA SER A 83 -15.53 -15.44 6.06
C SER A 83 -16.43 -14.21 6.32
N GLU A 84 -17.73 -14.33 6.08
CA GLU A 84 -18.74 -13.31 6.46
C GLU A 84 -18.40 -11.87 6.06
N GLY A 85 -17.96 -11.67 4.80
CA GLY A 85 -17.59 -10.35 4.29
C GLY A 85 -16.19 -9.86 4.68
N LEU A 86 -15.45 -10.63 5.48
CA LEU A 86 -14.03 -10.40 5.79
C LEU A 86 -13.15 -11.27 4.89
N VAL A 87 -12.13 -10.66 4.27
CA VAL A 87 -11.16 -11.37 3.43
C VAL A 87 -9.75 -11.09 3.93
N ALA A 88 -8.97 -12.14 4.12
CA ALA A 88 -7.54 -12.07 4.38
C ALA A 88 -6.77 -12.54 3.14
N VAL A 89 -5.77 -11.77 2.72
CA VAL A 89 -4.91 -12.09 1.58
C VAL A 89 -3.46 -12.04 2.02
N ASN A 90 -2.77 -13.18 1.95
CA ASN A 90 -1.32 -13.25 2.12
C ASN A 90 -0.65 -13.05 0.77
N SER A 91 0.34 -12.16 0.71
CA SER A 91 1.01 -11.80 -0.53
C SER A 91 2.46 -11.39 -0.30
N THR A 92 3.23 -11.34 -1.39
CA THR A 92 4.54 -10.68 -1.43
C THR A 92 4.47 -9.47 -2.35
N MET A 93 4.76 -8.28 -1.82
CA MET A 93 5.01 -7.09 -2.62
C MET A 93 6.48 -7.04 -3.02
N SER A 94 6.76 -6.87 -4.30
CA SER A 94 8.13 -6.73 -4.83
C SER A 94 8.27 -5.50 -5.71
N GLY A 95 9.52 -5.02 -5.87
CA GLY A 95 9.82 -3.85 -6.69
C GLY A 95 11.28 -3.40 -6.56
N GLN A 96 11.58 -2.24 -7.13
CA GLN A 96 12.90 -1.60 -7.06
C GLN A 96 12.78 -0.16 -6.58
N HIS A 97 13.56 0.23 -5.58
CA HIS A 97 13.55 1.58 -5.00
C HIS A 97 14.31 2.57 -5.88
N VAL A 98 13.61 3.33 -6.72
CA VAL A 98 14.18 4.20 -7.76
C VAL A 98 14.05 5.70 -7.48
N ALA A 99 13.14 6.10 -6.58
CA ALA A 99 12.94 7.51 -6.22
C ALA A 99 12.72 7.65 -4.69
N PRO A 100 12.76 8.87 -4.13
CA PRO A 100 12.63 9.04 -2.69
C PRO A 100 11.30 8.51 -2.15
N MET A 101 11.35 7.63 -1.14
CA MET A 101 10.19 7.25 -0.34
C MET A 101 10.03 8.25 0.80
N VAL A 102 8.97 9.06 0.74
CA VAL A 102 8.69 10.13 1.71
C VAL A 102 7.60 9.69 2.67
N LEU A 103 7.89 9.71 3.96
CA LEU A 103 6.92 9.47 5.03
C LEU A 103 6.52 10.79 5.68
N TYR A 104 5.32 10.83 6.23
CA TYR A 104 4.71 12.04 6.77
C TYR A 104 4.28 11.85 8.24
N THR A 105 4.35 12.93 9.00
CA THR A 105 3.80 13.01 10.35
C THR A 105 2.27 13.06 10.33
N ALA A 106 1.63 12.86 11.47
CA ALA A 106 0.16 12.92 11.59
C ALA A 106 -0.42 14.29 11.16
N ASP A 107 0.29 15.40 11.41
CA ASP A 107 -0.08 16.75 10.95
C ASP A 107 0.30 17.02 9.48
N GLY A 108 0.76 15.98 8.78
CA GLY A 108 1.00 15.99 7.33
C GLY A 108 2.33 16.62 6.90
N LYS A 109 3.25 16.94 7.80
CA LYS A 109 4.60 17.39 7.44
C LYS A 109 5.48 16.22 7.01
N VAL A 110 6.54 16.50 6.26
CA VAL A 110 7.55 15.50 5.95
C VAL A 110 8.27 15.06 7.22
N ASP A 111 8.16 13.79 7.57
CA ASP A 111 8.88 13.18 8.69
C ASP A 111 10.27 12.73 8.26
N VAL A 112 10.33 11.79 7.32
CA VAL A 112 11.57 11.25 6.78
C VAL A 112 11.47 11.07 5.26
N ALA A 113 12.59 11.18 4.57
CA ALA A 113 12.70 10.84 3.15
C ALA A 113 13.88 9.89 2.95
N PHE A 114 13.58 8.67 2.52
CA PHE A 114 14.58 7.66 2.16
C PHE A 114 15.00 7.88 0.70
N PRO A 115 16.25 8.33 0.43
CA PRO A 115 16.73 8.51 -0.93
C PRO A 115 16.84 7.16 -1.65
N PRO A 116 16.70 7.13 -3.00
CA PRO A 116 16.74 5.89 -3.76
C PRO A 116 18.04 5.11 -3.54
N THR A 117 17.91 3.81 -3.39
CA THR A 117 19.04 2.89 -3.21
C THR A 117 19.28 2.03 -4.45
N ASN A 118 18.36 2.02 -5.41
CA ASN A 118 18.30 1.15 -6.59
C ASN A 118 18.27 -0.35 -6.27
N LYS A 119 18.05 -0.70 -5.01
CA LYS A 119 17.90 -2.08 -4.57
C LYS A 119 16.49 -2.60 -4.85
N THR A 120 16.41 -3.89 -5.12
CA THR A 120 15.15 -4.63 -5.17
C THR A 120 14.75 -5.12 -3.78
N PHE A 121 13.48 -5.42 -3.62
CA PHE A 121 12.91 -5.99 -2.40
C PHE A 121 11.80 -6.98 -2.72
N ALA A 122 11.54 -7.85 -1.75
CA ALA A 122 10.36 -8.70 -1.67
C ALA A 122 9.87 -8.69 -0.22
N MET A 123 8.70 -8.10 0.04
CA MET A 123 8.15 -7.89 1.37
C MET A 123 6.89 -8.73 1.57
N SER A 124 6.90 -9.62 2.55
CA SER A 124 5.71 -10.39 2.94
C SER A 124 4.67 -9.49 3.61
N GLN A 125 3.42 -9.67 3.23
CA GLN A 125 2.28 -8.89 3.71
C GLN A 125 1.07 -9.77 3.92
N SER A 126 0.22 -9.38 4.87
CA SER A 126 -1.13 -9.91 5.03
C SER A 126 -2.11 -8.76 5.04
N HIS A 127 -2.93 -8.66 4.02
CA HIS A 127 -3.96 -7.64 3.87
C HIS A 127 -5.31 -8.17 4.35
N TRP A 128 -6.09 -7.31 4.96
CA TRP A 128 -7.42 -7.59 5.46
C TRP A 128 -8.40 -6.60 4.88
N PHE A 129 -9.49 -7.10 4.34
CA PHE A 129 -10.54 -6.32 3.71
C PHE A 129 -11.90 -6.66 4.29
N ARG A 130 -12.67 -5.64 4.64
CA ARG A 130 -14.11 -5.78 4.82
C ARG A 130 -14.80 -5.38 3.54
N ILE A 131 -15.69 -6.24 3.06
CA ILE A 131 -16.39 -6.08 1.78
C ILE A 131 -17.89 -6.14 2.04
N GLU A 132 -18.60 -5.13 1.60
CA GLU A 132 -20.06 -5.00 1.68
C GLU A 132 -20.58 -4.59 0.30
N ASP A 133 -21.69 -5.17 -0.13
CA ASP A 133 -22.34 -4.87 -1.42
C ASP A 133 -21.38 -4.85 -2.63
N GLY A 134 -20.39 -5.74 -2.63
CA GLY A 134 -19.42 -5.86 -3.74
C GLY A 134 -18.32 -4.79 -3.74
N GLN A 135 -18.16 -3.99 -2.70
CA GLN A 135 -17.11 -3.00 -2.57
C GLN A 135 -16.36 -3.12 -1.24
N ILE A 136 -15.09 -2.72 -1.25
CA ILE A 136 -14.26 -2.65 -0.04
C ILE A 136 -14.71 -1.43 0.77
N VAL A 137 -15.08 -1.65 2.04
CA VAL A 137 -15.45 -0.60 2.99
C VAL A 137 -14.36 -0.32 4.03
N GLU A 138 -13.43 -1.27 4.22
CA GLU A 138 -12.33 -1.12 5.17
C GLU A 138 -11.13 -1.97 4.74
N HIS A 139 -9.92 -1.45 4.98
CA HIS A 139 -8.65 -2.13 4.75
C HIS A 139 -7.67 -1.89 5.89
N TRP A 140 -6.90 -2.93 6.24
CA TRP A 140 -5.69 -2.86 7.06
C TRP A 140 -4.70 -3.96 6.65
N ALA A 141 -3.43 -3.84 7.08
CA ALA A 141 -2.40 -4.81 6.73
C ALA A 141 -1.39 -5.03 7.87
N ASN A 142 -0.74 -6.18 7.85
CA ASN A 142 0.47 -6.47 8.60
C ASN A 142 1.59 -6.76 7.59
N ARG A 143 2.76 -6.13 7.79
CA ARG A 143 3.86 -6.18 6.83
C ARG A 143 5.19 -6.41 7.52
N ASP A 144 6.13 -7.06 6.83
CA ASP A 144 7.52 -7.15 7.28
C ASP A 144 8.30 -5.87 6.92
N ASP A 145 7.92 -4.74 7.54
CA ASP A 145 8.57 -3.45 7.32
C ASP A 145 10.06 -3.46 7.72
N MET A 146 10.44 -4.27 8.73
CA MET A 146 11.82 -4.40 9.15
C MET A 146 12.68 -5.16 8.12
N GLY A 147 12.18 -6.26 7.59
CA GLY A 147 12.82 -7.00 6.50
C GLY A 147 12.96 -6.15 5.24
N HIS A 148 11.90 -5.42 4.88
CA HIS A 148 11.89 -4.47 3.78
C HIS A 148 12.98 -3.39 3.95
N ALA A 149 13.05 -2.74 5.11
CA ALA A 149 14.04 -1.70 5.40
C ALA A 149 15.49 -2.22 5.33
N LYS A 150 15.73 -3.46 5.77
CA LYS A 150 17.05 -4.12 5.67
C LYS A 150 17.42 -4.42 4.20
N GLN A 151 16.49 -4.97 3.41
CA GLN A 151 16.70 -5.26 1.99
C GLN A 151 17.06 -3.99 1.22
N LEU A 152 16.38 -2.89 1.48
CA LEU A 152 16.63 -1.59 0.86
C LEU A 152 17.89 -0.88 1.41
N GLY A 153 18.47 -1.36 2.50
CA GLY A 153 19.63 -0.74 3.13
C GLY A 153 19.29 0.56 3.88
N TRP A 154 18.05 0.71 4.29
CA TRP A 154 17.62 1.78 5.18
C TRP A 154 18.05 1.52 6.62
N LEU A 155 18.20 0.23 6.99
CA LEU A 155 18.63 -0.23 8.30
C LEU A 155 19.76 -1.29 8.20
N PRO A 156 20.81 -1.18 9.04
CA PRO A 156 21.20 0.01 9.79
C PRO A 156 21.69 1.12 8.82
N PRO A 157 21.36 2.40 9.07
CA PRO A 157 21.79 3.47 8.17
C PRO A 157 23.30 3.72 8.30
N THR A 158 23.99 3.85 7.19
CA THR A 158 25.38 4.33 7.19
C THR A 158 25.42 5.85 7.40
N PRO A 159 26.52 6.43 7.95
CA PRO A 159 26.65 7.88 8.08
C PRO A 159 26.42 8.64 6.76
N ALA A 160 26.96 8.13 5.65
CA ALA A 160 26.75 8.72 4.33
C ALA A 160 25.26 8.65 3.91
N TYR A 161 24.56 7.58 4.24
CA TYR A 161 23.13 7.44 3.95
C TYR A 161 22.30 8.43 4.79
N LEU A 162 22.62 8.64 6.06
CA LEU A 162 21.95 9.63 6.93
C LEU A 162 22.08 11.05 6.35
N ILE A 163 23.26 11.44 5.84
CA ILE A 163 23.43 12.74 5.17
C ILE A 163 22.51 12.84 3.93
N ARG A 164 22.41 11.77 3.13
CA ARG A 164 21.53 11.71 1.97
C ARG A 164 20.05 11.81 2.37
N MET A 165 19.63 11.13 3.42
CA MET A 165 18.28 11.21 3.98
C MET A 165 17.92 12.64 4.40
N PHE A 166 18.81 13.30 5.12
CA PHE A 166 18.62 14.70 5.54
C PHE A 166 18.45 15.64 4.34
N ARG A 167 19.29 15.47 3.30
CA ARG A 167 19.16 16.26 2.05
C ARG A 167 17.86 15.95 1.31
N ALA A 168 17.45 14.68 1.25
CA ALA A 168 16.20 14.26 0.62
C ALA A 168 14.98 14.84 1.34
N LYS A 169 14.96 14.79 2.68
CA LYS A 169 13.93 15.41 3.49
C LYS A 169 13.79 16.91 3.19
N ARG A 170 14.89 17.65 3.22
CA ARG A 170 14.88 19.10 2.92
C ARG A 170 14.39 19.43 1.51
N ARG A 171 14.66 18.57 0.52
CA ARG A 171 14.11 18.71 -0.83
C ARG A 171 12.60 18.49 -0.86
N ALA A 172 12.12 17.41 -0.22
CA ALA A 172 10.70 17.09 -0.15
C ALA A 172 9.87 18.18 0.55
N GLU A 173 10.44 18.83 1.58
CA GLU A 173 9.82 19.97 2.28
C GLU A 173 9.66 21.23 1.40
N ARG A 174 10.53 21.40 0.38
CA ARG A 174 10.52 22.57 -0.51
C ARG A 174 9.57 22.45 -1.70
N VAL A 175 9.09 21.27 -2.03
CA VAL A 175 8.21 20.98 -3.19
C VAL A 175 6.73 21.16 -2.82
N ARG A 176 6.44 21.58 -1.61
CA ARG A 176 5.09 21.83 -1.05
C ARG A 176 4.62 23.25 -1.26
#